data_c32c34a83b13624683054dcfa819870a
#
_entry.id   c32c34a83b13624683054dcfa819870a
#
_cell.length_a   1.000
_cell.length_b   1.000
_cell.length_c   1.000
_cell.angle_alpha   90.00
_cell.angle_beta   90.00
_cell.angle_gamma   90.00
#
_symmetry.space_group_name_H-M   'P 1'
#
loop_
_entity.id
_entity.type
_entity.pdbx_description
1 polymer ?
#
loop_
_entity_poly.entity_id
_entity_poly.type
_entity_poly.pdbx_seq_one_letter_code
_entity_poly.pdbx_strand_id
1 'polypeptide(L)'
;MRELILLRHAHADAAPLEGNDSDRSLSARGRAEASLAAARLLARGLVPDLALFSPAARTRETAELLRTALGLPLQAFRELAPLYLATPAVLRAQIATIDAATHRLMIIGHNPGLSELAEELDPKLRHTVLVNAGYVHVSIGGAGWRGLSEA
;
A
#
# COMPACT_ATOMS: atom_id res chain seq x y z
N MET A 1 14.61 6.19 -12.48
CA MET A 1 14.35 5.15 -11.48
C MET A 1 12.95 5.28 -10.93
N ARG A 2 12.26 4.20 -10.77
CA ARG A 2 10.90 4.18 -10.19
C ARG A 2 10.97 4.05 -8.68
N GLU A 3 9.96 4.55 -7.97
CA GLU A 3 9.88 4.46 -6.52
C GLU A 3 8.59 3.75 -6.13
N LEU A 4 8.70 2.79 -5.22
CA LEU A 4 7.58 2.01 -4.72
C LEU A 4 7.42 2.25 -3.22
N ILE A 5 6.21 2.58 -2.80
CA ILE A 5 5.84 2.69 -1.39
C ILE A 5 4.88 1.55 -1.09
N LEU A 6 5.24 0.71 -0.13
CA LEU A 6 4.37 -0.36 0.38
C LEU A 6 3.88 0.06 1.74
N LEU A 7 2.58 0.27 1.88
CA LEU A 7 1.94 0.77 3.10
C LEU A 7 0.89 -0.23 3.57
N ARG A 8 1.03 -0.71 4.80
CA ARG A 8 0.03 -1.57 5.43
C ARG A 8 -1.15 -0.71 5.90
N HIS A 9 -2.38 -1.21 5.73
CA HIS A 9 -3.57 -0.54 6.25
C HIS A 9 -3.43 -0.21 7.74
N ALA A 10 -4.14 0.83 8.19
CA ALA A 10 -4.16 1.22 9.59
C ALA A 10 -4.95 0.22 10.45
N HIS A 11 -4.87 0.36 11.76
CA HIS A 11 -5.52 -0.55 12.71
C HIS A 11 -7.03 -0.63 12.47
N ALA A 12 -7.55 -1.85 12.41
CA ALA A 12 -8.97 -2.12 12.18
C ALA A 12 -9.60 -2.82 13.39
N ASP A 13 -10.89 -2.53 13.58
CA ASP A 13 -11.70 -3.24 14.56
C ASP A 13 -11.98 -4.68 14.11
N ALA A 14 -12.53 -5.51 14.99
CA ALA A 14 -12.99 -6.84 14.63
C ALA A 14 -14.14 -6.76 13.61
N ALA A 15 -14.37 -7.85 12.89
CA ALA A 15 -15.49 -7.93 11.96
C ALA A 15 -16.82 -7.72 12.68
N PRO A 16 -17.82 -7.08 12.01
CA PRO A 16 -19.19 -7.03 12.53
C PRO A 16 -19.73 -8.44 12.79
N LEU A 17 -20.70 -8.57 13.68
CA LEU A 17 -21.22 -9.85 14.15
C LEU A 17 -21.64 -10.79 13.00
N GLU A 18 -22.23 -10.23 11.94
CA GLU A 18 -22.62 -10.97 10.73
C GLU A 18 -21.78 -10.63 9.51
N GLY A 19 -20.59 -10.04 9.74
CA GLY A 19 -19.70 -9.60 8.68
C GLY A 19 -18.52 -10.54 8.45
N ASN A 20 -17.80 -10.24 7.37
CA ASN A 20 -16.58 -10.95 6.97
C ASN A 20 -15.34 -10.16 7.38
N ASP A 21 -14.16 -10.78 7.24
CA ASP A 21 -12.89 -10.08 7.45
C ASP A 21 -12.80 -8.79 6.62
N SER A 22 -13.26 -8.82 5.37
CA SER A 22 -13.23 -7.65 4.47
C SER A 22 -14.12 -6.50 4.93
N ASP A 23 -15.05 -6.73 5.86
CA ASP A 23 -15.94 -5.70 6.40
C ASP A 23 -15.37 -4.98 7.63
N ARG A 24 -14.20 -5.39 8.09
CA ARG A 24 -13.55 -4.77 9.25
C ARG A 24 -13.16 -3.33 8.93
N SER A 25 -13.74 -2.38 9.66
CA SER A 25 -13.47 -0.96 9.50
C SER A 25 -12.30 -0.50 10.37
N LEU A 26 -11.72 0.64 10.04
CA LEU A 26 -10.69 1.25 10.89
C LEU A 26 -11.25 1.57 12.27
N SER A 27 -10.46 1.32 13.29
CA SER A 27 -10.69 1.82 14.62
C SER A 27 -10.39 3.32 14.72
N ALA A 28 -10.77 3.96 15.82
CA ALA A 28 -10.37 5.35 16.09
C ALA A 28 -8.84 5.50 16.09
N ARG A 29 -8.13 4.52 16.65
CA ARG A 29 -6.67 4.44 16.63
C ARG A 29 -6.15 4.37 15.18
N GLY A 30 -6.78 3.56 14.34
CA GLY A 30 -6.38 3.41 12.94
C GLY A 30 -6.54 4.70 12.15
N ARG A 31 -7.60 5.46 12.38
CA ARG A 31 -7.79 6.76 11.75
C ARG A 31 -6.68 7.74 12.11
N ALA A 32 -6.28 7.78 13.38
CA ALA A 32 -5.18 8.60 13.84
C ALA A 32 -3.84 8.15 13.21
N GLU A 33 -3.62 6.84 13.11
CA GLU A 33 -2.44 6.28 12.47
C GLU A 33 -2.34 6.65 10.99
N ALA A 34 -3.45 6.60 10.26
CA ALA A 34 -3.48 6.99 8.85
C ALA A 34 -3.16 8.47 8.66
N SER A 35 -3.69 9.34 9.52
CA SER A 35 -3.37 10.77 9.48
C SER A 35 -1.89 11.04 9.76
N LEU A 36 -1.31 10.32 10.71
CA LEU A 36 0.11 10.44 11.02
C LEU A 36 0.99 9.94 9.87
N ALA A 37 0.60 8.84 9.22
CA ALA A 37 1.29 8.33 8.05
C ALA A 37 1.31 9.36 6.92
N ALA A 38 0.19 10.01 6.64
CA ALA A 38 0.11 11.08 5.65
C ALA A 38 1.07 12.23 5.97
N ALA A 39 1.11 12.66 7.23
CA ALA A 39 2.02 13.72 7.66
C ALA A 39 3.48 13.35 7.47
N ARG A 40 3.85 12.11 7.76
CA ARG A 40 5.21 11.59 7.56
C ARG A 40 5.59 11.53 6.07
N LEU A 41 4.67 11.09 5.23
CA LEU A 41 4.88 11.03 3.77
C LEU A 41 5.10 12.45 3.22
N LEU A 42 4.26 13.41 3.62
CA LEU A 42 4.40 14.81 3.22
C LEU A 42 5.75 15.40 3.67
N ALA A 43 6.14 15.17 4.92
CA ALA A 43 7.40 15.68 5.46
C ALA A 43 8.62 15.14 4.70
N ARG A 44 8.53 13.95 4.13
CA ARG A 44 9.60 13.30 3.35
C ARG A 44 9.49 13.54 1.86
N GLY A 45 8.48 14.26 1.40
CA GLY A 45 8.26 14.48 -0.02
C GLY A 45 7.86 13.20 -0.78
N LEU A 46 7.24 12.24 -0.11
CA LEU A 46 6.87 10.95 -0.68
C LEU A 46 5.38 10.90 -1.08
N VAL A 47 4.96 11.85 -1.90
CA VAL A 47 3.58 11.87 -2.44
C VAL A 47 3.55 10.99 -3.70
N PRO A 48 2.68 9.97 -3.76
CA PRO A 48 2.61 9.09 -4.93
C PRO A 48 1.93 9.76 -6.14
N ASP A 49 2.28 9.31 -7.33
CA ASP A 49 1.56 9.65 -8.56
C ASP A 49 0.29 8.80 -8.67
N LEU A 50 0.36 7.57 -8.18
CA LEU A 50 -0.71 6.60 -8.22
C LEU A 50 -0.66 5.72 -6.98
N ALA A 51 -1.81 5.46 -6.40
CA ALA A 51 -1.97 4.52 -5.29
C ALA A 51 -2.98 3.44 -5.67
N LEU A 52 -2.64 2.19 -5.39
CA LEU A 52 -3.52 1.04 -5.57
C LEU A 52 -3.86 0.49 -4.19
N PHE A 53 -5.11 0.12 -3.99
CA PHE A 53 -5.54 -0.38 -2.69
C PHE A 53 -6.50 -1.56 -2.80
N SER A 54 -6.47 -2.41 -1.78
CA SER A 54 -7.35 -3.57 -1.65
C SER A 54 -8.79 -3.14 -1.35
N PRO A 55 -9.79 -3.93 -1.79
CA PRO A 55 -11.20 -3.61 -1.55
C PRO A 55 -11.68 -3.80 -0.11
N ALA A 56 -10.86 -4.35 0.79
CA ALA A 56 -11.25 -4.46 2.19
C ALA A 56 -11.56 -3.08 2.80
N ALA A 57 -12.56 -3.00 3.66
CA ALA A 57 -12.98 -1.72 4.27
C ALA A 57 -11.80 -0.98 4.93
N ARG A 58 -10.94 -1.70 5.67
CA ARG A 58 -9.77 -1.12 6.34
C ARG A 58 -8.75 -0.50 5.39
N THR A 59 -8.54 -1.08 4.22
CA THR A 59 -7.64 -0.52 3.19
C THR A 59 -8.30 0.62 2.45
N ARG A 60 -9.57 0.50 2.13
CA ARG A 60 -10.35 1.55 1.46
C ARG A 60 -10.39 2.82 2.31
N GLU A 61 -10.66 2.67 3.61
CA GLU A 61 -10.71 3.80 4.55
C GLU A 61 -9.33 4.41 4.78
N THR A 62 -8.27 3.59 4.89
CA THR A 62 -6.88 4.09 4.95
C THR A 62 -6.55 4.89 3.71
N ALA A 63 -6.87 4.38 2.52
CA ALA A 63 -6.63 5.04 1.25
C ALA A 63 -7.32 6.40 1.18
N GLU A 64 -8.59 6.48 1.59
CA GLU A 64 -9.35 7.72 1.55
C GLU A 64 -8.78 8.78 2.49
N LEU A 65 -8.38 8.39 3.68
CA LEU A 65 -7.74 9.31 4.63
C LEU A 65 -6.41 9.83 4.09
N LEU A 66 -5.59 8.96 3.51
CA LEU A 66 -4.33 9.35 2.87
C LEU A 66 -4.58 10.28 1.68
N ARG A 67 -5.51 9.92 0.81
CA ARG A 67 -5.81 10.72 -0.38
C ARG A 67 -6.19 12.15 0.00
N THR A 68 -7.10 12.30 0.96
CA THR A 68 -7.56 13.61 1.42
C THR A 68 -6.43 14.40 2.05
N ALA A 69 -5.67 13.79 2.95
CA ALA A 69 -4.58 14.46 3.65
C ALA A 69 -3.41 14.85 2.72
N LEU A 70 -3.15 14.03 1.69
CA LEU A 70 -2.12 14.33 0.69
C LEU A 70 -2.59 15.28 -0.41
N GLY A 71 -3.88 15.62 -0.44
CA GLY A 71 -4.44 16.54 -1.42
C GLY A 71 -4.50 15.96 -2.84
N LEU A 72 -4.67 14.64 -2.96
CA LEU A 72 -4.67 13.96 -4.26
C LEU A 72 -6.08 13.76 -4.82
N PRO A 73 -6.24 13.80 -6.16
CA PRO A 73 -7.53 13.57 -6.78
C PRO A 73 -7.95 12.09 -6.71
N LEU A 74 -9.25 11.83 -6.90
CA LEU A 74 -9.79 10.46 -6.91
C LEU A 74 -9.09 9.57 -7.95
N GLN A 75 -8.74 10.14 -9.11
CA GLN A 75 -8.10 9.40 -10.19
C GLN A 75 -6.72 8.85 -9.83
N ALA A 76 -6.07 9.41 -8.82
CA ALA A 76 -4.77 8.94 -8.35
C ALA A 76 -4.88 7.69 -7.46
N PHE A 77 -6.09 7.29 -7.07
CA PHE A 77 -6.32 6.13 -6.19
C PHE A 77 -7.25 5.13 -6.89
N ARG A 78 -6.78 3.89 -7.03
CA ARG A 78 -7.53 2.81 -7.69
C ARG A 78 -7.69 1.59 -6.81
N GLU A 79 -8.92 1.11 -6.70
CA GLU A 79 -9.22 -0.14 -6.02
C GLU A 79 -8.95 -1.32 -6.95
N LEU A 80 -8.20 -2.32 -6.48
CA LEU A 80 -7.92 -3.54 -7.23
C LEU A 80 -8.25 -4.78 -6.40
N ALA A 81 -9.22 -5.55 -6.87
CA ALA A 81 -9.65 -6.77 -6.19
C ALA A 81 -8.52 -7.77 -5.89
N PRO A 82 -7.55 -8.02 -6.79
CA PRO A 82 -6.47 -8.96 -6.52
C PRO A 82 -5.56 -8.60 -5.34
N LEU A 83 -5.61 -7.36 -4.85
CA LEU A 83 -4.75 -6.95 -3.75
C LEU A 83 -5.22 -7.45 -2.38
N TYR A 84 -6.46 -7.95 -2.28
CA TYR A 84 -6.98 -8.47 -1.02
C TYR A 84 -6.17 -9.69 -0.58
N LEU A 85 -5.49 -9.56 0.57
CA LEU A 85 -4.62 -10.59 1.15
C LEU A 85 -3.63 -11.18 0.13
N ALA A 86 -3.13 -10.33 -0.78
CA ALA A 86 -2.29 -10.75 -1.89
C ALA A 86 -0.94 -11.31 -1.42
N THR A 87 -0.48 -12.35 -2.14
CA THR A 87 0.87 -12.87 -2.02
C THR A 87 1.87 -11.95 -2.72
N PRO A 88 3.18 -12.06 -2.45
CA PRO A 88 4.18 -11.30 -3.20
C PRO A 88 4.08 -11.50 -4.72
N ALA A 89 3.81 -12.72 -5.17
CA ALA A 89 3.67 -13.00 -6.60
C ALA A 89 2.50 -12.23 -7.23
N VAL A 90 1.35 -12.18 -6.56
CA VAL A 90 0.19 -11.41 -7.03
C VAL A 90 0.50 -9.92 -7.03
N LEU A 91 1.14 -9.40 -5.98
CA LEU A 91 1.56 -8.01 -5.91
C LEU A 91 2.50 -7.65 -7.07
N ARG A 92 3.53 -8.47 -7.32
CA ARG A 92 4.46 -8.28 -8.44
C ARG A 92 3.72 -8.22 -9.78
N ALA A 93 2.79 -9.14 -10.01
CA ALA A 93 2.03 -9.19 -11.25
C ALA A 93 1.21 -7.91 -11.46
N GLN A 94 0.57 -7.40 -10.42
CA GLN A 94 -0.20 -6.16 -10.50
C GLN A 94 0.70 -4.94 -10.74
N ILE A 95 1.81 -4.84 -10.03
CA ILE A 95 2.78 -3.75 -10.20
C ILE A 95 3.35 -3.74 -11.63
N ALA A 96 3.62 -4.90 -12.18
CA ALA A 96 4.19 -5.03 -13.53
C ALA A 96 3.29 -4.46 -14.64
N THR A 97 1.99 -4.32 -14.39
CA THR A 97 1.04 -3.77 -15.36
C THR A 97 1.00 -2.24 -15.35
N ILE A 98 1.65 -1.59 -14.41
CA ILE A 98 1.56 -0.13 -14.24
C ILE A 98 2.29 0.59 -15.36
N ASP A 99 1.68 1.67 -15.85
CA ASP A 99 2.22 2.51 -16.91
C ASP A 99 3.59 3.07 -16.52
N ALA A 100 4.51 3.05 -17.48
CA ALA A 100 5.87 3.57 -17.28
C ALA A 100 5.89 5.08 -16.95
N ALA A 101 4.83 5.81 -17.23
CA ALA A 101 4.69 7.23 -16.87
C ALA A 101 4.55 7.43 -15.35
N THR A 102 4.12 6.40 -14.62
CA THR A 102 4.06 6.44 -13.15
C THR A 102 5.46 6.34 -12.58
N HIS A 103 5.92 7.37 -11.89
CA HIS A 103 7.24 7.40 -11.26
C HIS A 103 7.21 6.87 -9.84
N ARG A 104 6.21 7.26 -9.06
CA ARG A 104 6.05 6.83 -7.67
C ARG A 104 4.71 6.16 -7.48
N LEU A 105 4.74 4.86 -7.18
CA LEU A 105 3.59 4.02 -6.96
C LEU A 105 3.46 3.69 -5.47
N MET A 106 2.25 3.78 -4.93
CA MET A 106 1.94 3.31 -3.58
C MET A 106 0.99 2.12 -3.65
N ILE A 107 1.28 1.09 -2.87
CA ILE A 107 0.36 -0.04 -2.66
C ILE A 107 -0.10 0.02 -1.21
N ILE A 108 -1.41 0.06 -0.99
CA ILE A 108 -2.01 -0.02 0.34
C ILE A 108 -2.67 -1.39 0.46
N GLY A 109 -2.15 -2.21 1.36
CA GLY A 109 -2.59 -3.60 1.42
C GLY A 109 -2.35 -4.25 2.77
N HIS A 110 -2.03 -5.53 2.72
CA HIS A 110 -2.07 -6.44 3.86
C HIS A 110 -0.75 -7.17 4.08
N ASN A 111 -0.46 -7.50 5.33
CA ASN A 111 0.57 -8.48 5.66
C ASN A 111 -0.03 -9.91 5.62
N PRO A 112 0.80 -10.96 5.41
CA PRO A 112 2.26 -10.88 5.29
C PRO A 112 2.78 -10.46 3.91
N GLY A 113 1.93 -10.42 2.89
CA GLY A 113 2.35 -10.19 1.50
C GLY A 113 3.20 -8.95 1.29
N LEU A 114 2.81 -7.81 1.89
CA LEU A 114 3.58 -6.57 1.74
C LEU A 114 4.98 -6.66 2.35
N SER A 115 5.09 -7.20 3.56
CA SER A 115 6.38 -7.33 4.24
C SER A 115 7.30 -8.31 3.52
N GLU A 116 6.75 -9.41 3.02
CA GLU A 116 7.49 -10.39 2.23
C GLU A 116 7.98 -9.78 0.91
N LEU A 117 7.14 -9.03 0.22
CA LEU A 117 7.55 -8.35 -1.01
C LEU A 117 8.65 -7.33 -0.74
N ALA A 118 8.53 -6.57 0.34
CA ALA A 118 9.56 -5.60 0.73
C ALA A 118 10.92 -6.27 0.90
N GLU A 119 10.97 -7.41 1.57
CA GLU A 119 12.19 -8.19 1.78
C GLU A 119 12.77 -8.70 0.46
N GLU A 120 11.91 -9.16 -0.46
CA GLU A 120 12.35 -9.62 -1.77
C GLU A 120 12.96 -8.50 -2.61
N LEU A 121 12.41 -7.29 -2.51
CA LEU A 121 12.87 -6.14 -3.30
C LEU A 121 14.12 -5.47 -2.71
N ASP A 122 14.26 -5.48 -1.39
CA ASP A 122 15.39 -4.90 -0.71
C ASP A 122 15.84 -5.79 0.47
N PRO A 123 16.95 -6.52 0.31
CA PRO A 123 17.46 -7.39 1.38
C PRO A 123 17.73 -6.68 2.72
N LYS A 124 17.91 -5.36 2.71
CA LYS A 124 18.06 -4.57 3.94
C LYS A 124 16.80 -4.58 4.79
N LEU A 125 15.65 -4.87 4.17
CA LEU A 125 14.35 -4.95 4.83
C LEU A 125 14.04 -6.35 5.35
N ARG A 126 14.99 -7.27 5.29
CA ARG A 126 14.85 -8.62 5.86
C ARG A 126 14.44 -8.53 7.33
N HIS A 127 13.43 -9.31 7.69
CA HIS A 127 12.84 -9.35 9.03
C HIS A 127 12.11 -8.07 9.46
N THR A 128 11.92 -7.12 8.53
CA THR A 128 11.06 -5.97 8.78
C THR A 128 9.61 -6.36 8.56
N VAL A 129 8.80 -6.27 9.61
CA VAL A 129 7.36 -6.48 9.53
C VAL A 129 6.67 -5.12 9.61
N LEU A 130 5.90 -4.77 8.57
CA LEU A 130 5.17 -3.52 8.57
C LEU A 130 4.12 -3.50 9.68
N VAL A 131 4.18 -2.49 10.55
CA VAL A 131 3.12 -2.23 11.53
C VAL A 131 1.93 -1.56 10.85
N ASN A 132 0.80 -1.45 11.55
CA ASN A 132 -0.37 -0.74 11.02
C ASN A 132 0.00 0.68 10.58
N ALA A 133 -0.42 1.06 9.38
CA ALA A 133 -0.09 2.33 8.72
C ALA A 133 1.42 2.57 8.54
N GLY A 134 2.23 1.56 8.79
CA GLY A 134 3.66 1.59 8.51
C GLY A 134 3.93 1.43 7.01
N TYR A 135 5.04 1.98 6.55
CA TYR A 135 5.41 1.87 5.14
C TYR A 135 6.90 1.68 4.96
N VAL A 136 7.27 1.15 3.80
CA VAL A 136 8.65 1.14 3.30
C VAL A 136 8.69 1.83 1.95
N HIS A 137 9.83 2.41 1.61
CA HIS A 137 10.09 3.08 0.35
C HIS A 137 11.26 2.39 -0.33
N VAL A 138 11.02 1.86 -1.53
CA VAL A 138 11.98 1.05 -2.26
C VAL A 138 12.19 1.64 -3.64
N SER A 139 13.44 1.70 -4.08
CA SER A 139 13.79 2.11 -5.44
C SER A 139 13.76 0.92 -6.38
N ILE A 140 13.10 1.09 -7.54
CA ILE A 140 12.98 0.06 -8.57
C ILE A 140 13.80 0.50 -9.78
N GLY A 141 14.84 -0.26 -10.09
CA GLY A 141 15.72 -0.02 -11.23
C GLY A 141 15.41 -0.93 -12.43
N GLY A 142 16.37 -1.10 -13.32
CA GLY A 142 16.29 -2.01 -14.45
C GLY A 142 15.14 -1.70 -15.41
N ALA A 143 14.30 -2.70 -15.69
CA ALA A 143 13.15 -2.59 -16.57
C ALA A 143 11.95 -1.85 -15.96
N GLY A 144 12.11 -1.21 -14.80
CA GLY A 144 11.03 -0.52 -14.08
C GLY A 144 9.97 -1.49 -13.60
N TRP A 145 8.68 -1.06 -13.67
CA TRP A 145 7.57 -1.89 -13.18
C TRP A 145 7.50 -3.27 -13.84
N ARG A 146 7.75 -3.34 -15.14
CA ARG A 146 7.69 -4.60 -15.89
C ARG A 146 8.66 -5.65 -15.38
N GLY A 147 9.82 -5.23 -14.91
CA GLY A 147 10.84 -6.13 -14.38
C GLY A 147 10.38 -6.93 -13.17
N LEU A 148 9.33 -6.49 -12.48
CA LEU A 148 8.80 -7.20 -11.32
C LEU A 148 8.05 -8.48 -11.68
N SER A 149 7.59 -8.64 -12.93
CA SER A 149 6.92 -9.86 -13.37
C SER A 149 7.89 -11.01 -13.62
N GLU A 150 9.17 -10.72 -13.81
CA GLU A 150 10.20 -11.69 -14.21
C GLU A 150 10.96 -12.32 -13.04
N ALA A 151 10.60 -11.96 -11.84
CA ALA A 151 11.29 -12.43 -10.64
C ALA A 151 10.70 -13.69 -10.04
#